data_798f5984d8d5f3ef346228921a6ed38e
#
_entry.id   798f5984d8d5f3ef346228921a6ed38e
#
_cell.length_a   1.000
_cell.length_b   1.000
_cell.length_c   1.000
_cell.angle_alpha   90.00
_cell.angle_beta   90.00
_cell.angle_gamma   90.00
#
_symmetry.space_group_name_H-M   'P 1'
#
loop_
_entity.id
_entity.type
_entity.pdbx_description
1 polymer ?
#
loop_
_entity_poly.entity_id
_entity_poly.type
_entity_poly.pdbx_seq_one_letter_code
_entity_poly.pdbx_strand_id
1 'polypeptide(L)'
;AESEEAFTETATGIQNSLREYHELYDIYDDYEGINNIKTINDAAGGEPVEVDGRIIDLLLYCKEMYEKTGGQLDAAMGSVLSLWHDAREAGLDDPENAALPDTAALEAAAEHCNFDSVIIDAEASTVQITDPETQLDVGAVAKGYATEQVCKDLPSGYLVSVGGNVRATGPKPDGSAWIVGVQDPDGGAEDYLLRLNVSEGSIVTSGDYQRYYVVDGVRYHHIIDPQTLYPATRWRAVTIVCSDSGMADALSTSLFTMSQEDGQALLDEFGAEAVWVTSGGELLYSPGLSEYIVQD
;
A
#
# COMPACT_ATOMS: atom_id res chain seq x y z
N ALA A 1 -23.03 1.06 15.42
CA ALA A 1 -22.92 1.20 16.88
C ALA A 1 -24.32 1.32 17.48
N GLU A 2 -24.52 0.88 18.73
CA GLU A 2 -25.80 0.94 19.42
C GLU A 2 -26.15 2.36 19.90
N SER A 3 -25.13 3.22 20.04
CA SER A 3 -25.30 4.61 20.46
C SER A 3 -24.18 5.50 19.87
N GLU A 4 -24.36 6.82 19.90
CA GLU A 4 -23.34 7.80 19.52
C GLU A 4 -22.11 7.70 20.44
N GLU A 5 -22.30 7.46 21.73
CA GLU A 5 -21.22 7.29 22.70
C GLU A 5 -20.35 6.06 22.36
N ALA A 6 -20.99 4.90 22.12
CA ALA A 6 -20.30 3.68 21.71
C ALA A 6 -19.58 3.83 20.36
N PHE A 7 -20.17 4.55 19.43
CA PHE A 7 -19.51 4.88 18.15
C PHE A 7 -18.27 5.74 18.37
N THR A 8 -18.38 6.79 19.17
CA THR A 8 -17.28 7.71 19.46
C THR A 8 -16.13 7.00 20.17
N GLU A 9 -16.43 6.13 21.14
CA GLU A 9 -15.43 5.31 21.83
C GLU A 9 -14.68 4.40 20.84
N THR A 10 -15.41 3.67 20.00
CA THR A 10 -14.81 2.80 18.99
C THR A 10 -13.96 3.59 17.98
N ALA A 11 -14.48 4.70 17.45
CA ALA A 11 -13.77 5.54 16.49
C ALA A 11 -12.49 6.13 17.10
N THR A 12 -12.52 6.56 18.37
CA THR A 12 -11.36 7.05 19.11
C THR A 12 -10.34 5.93 19.31
N GLY A 13 -10.78 4.72 19.65
CA GLY A 13 -9.90 3.54 19.74
C GLY A 13 -9.18 3.25 18.44
N ILE A 14 -9.91 3.21 17.32
CA ILE A 14 -9.34 3.04 15.98
C ILE A 14 -8.30 4.12 15.68
N GLN A 15 -8.65 5.39 15.92
CA GLN A 15 -7.74 6.51 15.65
C GLN A 15 -6.44 6.42 16.47
N ASN A 16 -6.53 6.04 17.74
CA ASN A 16 -5.34 5.89 18.59
C ASN A 16 -4.47 4.73 18.10
N SER A 17 -5.06 3.57 17.79
CA SER A 17 -4.32 2.42 17.25
C SER A 17 -3.65 2.75 15.91
N LEU A 18 -4.35 3.44 15.00
CA LEU A 18 -3.77 3.87 13.72
C LEU A 18 -2.61 4.86 13.92
N ARG A 19 -2.66 5.70 14.96
CA ARG A 19 -1.53 6.59 15.30
C ARG A 19 -0.31 5.78 15.75
N GLU A 20 -0.50 4.77 16.60
CA GLU A 20 0.60 3.88 17.01
C GLU A 20 1.22 3.16 15.83
N TYR A 21 0.42 2.63 14.89
CA TYR A 21 0.92 2.04 13.66
C TYR A 21 1.67 3.04 12.79
N HIS A 22 1.16 4.28 12.68
CA HIS A 22 1.85 5.34 11.94
C HIS A 22 3.23 5.62 12.52
N GLU A 23 3.35 5.80 13.84
CA GLU A 23 4.61 6.06 14.52
C GLU A 23 5.61 4.90 14.37
N LEU A 24 5.13 3.64 14.37
CA LEU A 24 5.96 2.43 14.20
C LEU A 24 6.43 2.25 12.75
N TYR A 25 5.59 2.57 11.77
CA TYR A 25 5.85 2.29 10.36
C TYR A 25 6.44 3.48 9.60
N ASP A 26 6.63 4.62 10.28
CA ASP A 26 7.20 5.83 9.70
C ASP A 26 8.67 5.62 9.30
N ILE A 27 8.99 6.10 8.06
CA ILE A 27 10.34 6.07 7.50
C ILE A 27 10.99 7.46 7.46
N TYR A 28 10.28 8.51 7.90
CA TYR A 28 10.70 9.91 7.78
C TYR A 28 11.01 10.56 9.14
N ASP A 29 10.17 10.33 10.14
CA ASP A 29 10.23 11.04 11.43
C ASP A 29 10.64 10.14 12.59
N ASP A 30 11.31 10.73 13.60
CA ASP A 30 11.66 10.06 14.86
C ASP A 30 10.59 10.35 15.91
N TYR A 31 10.30 9.35 16.76
CA TYR A 31 9.36 9.44 17.87
C TYR A 31 10.06 9.08 19.18
N GLU A 32 9.84 9.88 20.24
CA GLU A 32 10.51 9.68 21.52
C GLU A 32 10.18 8.28 22.12
N GLY A 33 11.22 7.48 22.31
CA GLY A 33 11.09 6.13 22.89
C GLY A 33 10.58 5.06 21.94
N ILE A 34 10.45 5.34 20.64
CA ILE A 34 10.02 4.39 19.61
C ILE A 34 11.16 4.14 18.63
N ASN A 35 11.55 2.88 18.48
CA ASN A 35 12.35 2.42 17.35
C ASN A 35 11.41 2.00 16.23
N ASN A 36 11.34 2.78 15.17
CA ASN A 36 10.47 2.59 14.02
C ASN A 36 11.24 2.13 12.76
N ILE A 37 10.60 2.10 11.61
CA ILE A 37 11.26 1.73 10.35
C ILE A 37 12.40 2.68 10.01
N LYS A 38 12.25 4.00 10.29
CA LYS A 38 13.35 4.97 10.13
C LYS A 38 14.56 4.60 10.97
N THR A 39 14.35 4.24 12.23
CA THR A 39 15.45 3.83 13.13
C THR A 39 16.20 2.60 12.58
N ILE A 40 15.49 1.65 11.96
CA ILE A 40 16.09 0.49 11.31
C ILE A 40 16.91 0.93 10.09
N ASN A 41 16.37 1.82 9.25
CA ASN A 41 17.06 2.36 8.08
C ASN A 41 18.33 3.13 8.48
N ASP A 42 18.26 3.97 9.50
CA ASP A 42 19.40 4.76 9.99
C ASP A 42 20.52 3.87 10.58
N ALA A 43 20.19 2.65 11.03
CA ALA A 43 21.13 1.66 11.55
C ALA A 43 21.65 0.67 10.49
N ALA A 44 21.32 0.86 9.20
CA ALA A 44 21.74 -0.05 8.13
C ALA A 44 23.26 -0.24 8.09
N GLY A 45 23.72 -1.48 7.88
CA GLY A 45 25.12 -1.87 7.96
C GLY A 45 25.69 -2.00 9.39
N GLY A 46 24.85 -1.71 10.42
CA GLY A 46 25.23 -1.73 11.83
C GLY A 46 24.69 -2.94 12.60
N GLU A 47 24.55 -2.75 13.91
CA GLU A 47 24.04 -3.78 14.82
C GLU A 47 22.52 -3.92 14.72
N PRO A 48 21.95 -5.08 15.13
CA PRO A 48 20.49 -5.27 15.18
C PRO A 48 19.79 -4.23 16.06
N VAL A 49 18.64 -3.75 15.60
CA VAL A 49 17.77 -2.79 16.31
C VAL A 49 16.64 -3.57 16.98
N GLU A 50 16.45 -3.40 18.30
CA GLU A 50 15.29 -3.92 19.02
C GLU A 50 14.06 -3.08 18.66
N VAL A 51 12.94 -3.75 18.28
CA VAL A 51 11.74 -3.08 17.79
C VAL A 51 10.46 -3.67 18.41
N ASP A 52 9.34 -2.96 18.28
CA ASP A 52 8.01 -3.47 18.63
C ASP A 52 7.65 -4.71 17.78
N GLY A 53 7.00 -5.69 18.38
CA GLY A 53 6.59 -6.92 17.69
C GLY A 53 5.70 -6.66 16.45
N ARG A 54 4.95 -5.55 16.42
CA ARG A 54 4.14 -5.15 15.26
C ARG A 54 4.99 -4.81 14.03
N ILE A 55 6.22 -4.33 14.21
CA ILE A 55 7.18 -4.14 13.12
C ILE A 55 7.68 -5.49 12.61
N ILE A 56 7.99 -6.41 13.52
CA ILE A 56 8.37 -7.78 13.16
C ILE A 56 7.28 -8.43 12.31
N ASP A 57 6.02 -8.37 12.77
CA ASP A 57 4.87 -8.95 12.07
C ASP A 57 4.68 -8.34 10.67
N LEU A 58 4.79 -7.01 10.55
CA LEU A 58 4.71 -6.33 9.25
C LEU A 58 5.84 -6.77 8.32
N LEU A 59 7.09 -6.82 8.78
CA LEU A 59 8.22 -7.16 7.94
C LEU A 59 8.21 -8.63 7.51
N LEU A 60 7.76 -9.54 8.38
CA LEU A 60 7.52 -10.94 8.02
C LEU A 60 6.41 -11.03 6.94
N TYR A 61 5.35 -10.25 7.08
CA TYR A 61 4.31 -10.16 6.07
C TYR A 61 4.84 -9.58 4.74
N CYS A 62 5.65 -8.51 4.78
CA CYS A 62 6.31 -7.98 3.58
C CYS A 62 7.17 -9.03 2.88
N LYS A 63 7.92 -9.84 3.65
CA LYS A 63 8.73 -10.93 3.11
C LYS A 63 7.89 -12.00 2.44
N GLU A 64 6.78 -12.42 3.08
CA GLU A 64 5.83 -13.36 2.49
C GLU A 64 5.27 -12.82 1.17
N MET A 65 4.84 -11.56 1.14
CA MET A 65 4.31 -10.93 -0.07
C MET A 65 5.37 -10.76 -1.16
N TYR A 66 6.61 -10.43 -0.80
CA TYR A 66 7.73 -10.40 -1.74
C TYR A 66 7.91 -11.76 -2.45
N GLU A 67 7.93 -12.85 -1.68
CA GLU A 67 8.09 -14.22 -2.22
C GLU A 67 6.89 -14.60 -3.12
N LYS A 68 5.66 -14.36 -2.67
CA LYS A 68 4.44 -14.72 -3.40
C LYS A 68 4.21 -13.89 -4.65
N THR A 69 4.62 -12.63 -4.66
CA THR A 69 4.47 -11.74 -5.83
C THR A 69 5.64 -11.83 -6.80
N GLY A 70 6.62 -12.72 -6.52
CA GLY A 70 7.83 -12.84 -7.34
C GLY A 70 8.65 -11.55 -7.38
N GLY A 71 8.68 -10.79 -6.28
CA GLY A 71 9.43 -9.56 -6.14
C GLY A 71 8.73 -8.30 -6.69
N GLN A 72 7.47 -8.39 -7.12
CA GLN A 72 6.72 -7.20 -7.57
C GLN A 72 6.37 -6.26 -6.40
N LEU A 73 6.25 -6.81 -5.20
CA LEU A 73 6.19 -6.05 -3.96
C LEU A 73 7.50 -6.26 -3.21
N ASP A 74 8.31 -5.22 -3.08
CA ASP A 74 9.60 -5.26 -2.40
C ASP A 74 9.72 -4.10 -1.40
N ALA A 75 9.58 -4.42 -0.11
CA ALA A 75 9.75 -3.44 0.95
C ALA A 75 11.24 -3.04 1.16
N ALA A 76 12.20 -3.75 0.56
CA ALA A 76 13.62 -3.37 0.56
C ALA A 76 14.00 -2.47 -0.64
N MET A 77 13.03 -1.96 -1.38
CA MET A 77 13.24 -1.07 -2.52
C MET A 77 13.41 0.41 -2.12
N GLY A 78 13.50 0.72 -0.84
CA GLY A 78 13.54 2.09 -0.31
C GLY A 78 14.67 2.95 -0.90
N SER A 79 15.83 2.35 -1.23
CA SER A 79 16.96 3.08 -1.84
C SER A 79 16.61 3.69 -3.22
N VAL A 80 15.81 3.00 -4.02
CA VAL A 80 15.28 3.52 -5.30
C VAL A 80 14.10 4.47 -5.07
N LEU A 81 13.19 4.11 -4.16
CA LEU A 81 12.00 4.89 -3.88
C LEU A 81 12.32 6.27 -3.28
N SER A 82 13.39 6.38 -2.47
CA SER A 82 13.85 7.66 -1.92
C SER A 82 14.27 8.65 -3.01
N LEU A 83 14.95 8.20 -4.06
CA LEU A 83 15.33 9.06 -5.19
C LEU A 83 14.11 9.62 -5.93
N TRP A 84 13.07 8.80 -6.10
CA TRP A 84 11.80 9.24 -6.69
C TRP A 84 11.01 10.16 -5.75
N HIS A 85 11.08 9.91 -4.44
CA HIS A 85 10.47 10.77 -3.42
C HIS A 85 11.10 12.16 -3.46
N ASP A 86 12.43 12.25 -3.41
CA ASP A 86 13.17 13.50 -3.39
C ASP A 86 12.94 14.30 -4.68
N ALA A 87 12.97 13.64 -5.85
CA ALA A 87 12.67 14.27 -7.13
C ALA A 87 11.24 14.82 -7.19
N ARG A 88 10.28 14.10 -6.62
CA ARG A 88 8.88 14.54 -6.55
C ARG A 88 8.73 15.74 -5.63
N GLU A 89 9.29 15.71 -4.42
CA GLU A 89 9.21 16.84 -3.47
C GLU A 89 9.88 18.09 -4.08
N ALA A 90 11.08 17.96 -4.66
CA ALA A 90 11.75 19.06 -5.35
C ALA A 90 10.93 19.60 -6.53
N GLY A 91 10.30 18.70 -7.31
CA GLY A 91 9.48 19.08 -8.46
C GLY A 91 8.12 19.69 -8.08
N LEU A 92 7.60 19.39 -6.90
CA LEU A 92 6.40 20.05 -6.35
C LEU A 92 6.73 21.44 -5.79
N ASP A 93 7.90 21.61 -5.18
CA ASP A 93 8.40 22.89 -4.66
C ASP A 93 8.81 23.86 -5.78
N ASP A 94 9.43 23.35 -6.84
CA ASP A 94 9.86 24.14 -8.01
C ASP A 94 9.47 23.44 -9.33
N PRO A 95 8.20 23.57 -9.78
CA PRO A 95 7.70 22.90 -10.98
C PRO A 95 8.38 23.30 -12.29
N GLU A 96 8.97 24.51 -12.36
CA GLU A 96 9.66 24.99 -13.57
C GLU A 96 11.02 24.30 -13.77
N ASN A 97 11.64 23.81 -12.68
CA ASN A 97 12.92 23.09 -12.69
C ASN A 97 12.76 21.63 -12.29
N ALA A 98 11.54 21.08 -12.33
CA ALA A 98 11.30 19.68 -12.03
C ALA A 98 12.11 18.76 -12.94
N ALA A 99 12.78 17.77 -12.36
CA ALA A 99 13.64 16.83 -13.07
C ALA A 99 13.39 15.38 -12.63
N LEU A 100 13.77 14.43 -13.48
CA LEU A 100 13.77 13.01 -13.13
C LEU A 100 15.03 12.67 -12.32
N PRO A 101 14.98 11.62 -11.49
CA PRO A 101 16.18 11.04 -10.90
C PRO A 101 17.19 10.65 -11.99
N ASP A 102 18.48 10.77 -11.67
CA ASP A 102 19.54 10.32 -12.56
C ASP A 102 19.49 8.79 -12.76
N THR A 103 19.52 8.33 -14.01
CA THR A 103 19.40 6.90 -14.33
C THR A 103 20.53 6.08 -13.72
N ALA A 104 21.76 6.59 -13.72
CA ALA A 104 22.88 5.86 -13.12
C ALA A 104 22.76 5.79 -11.58
N ALA A 105 22.15 6.81 -10.95
CA ALA A 105 21.84 6.76 -9.53
C ALA A 105 20.75 5.73 -9.22
N LEU A 106 19.71 5.62 -10.06
CA LEU A 106 18.67 4.59 -9.91
C LEU A 106 19.24 3.18 -10.06
N GLU A 107 20.09 2.96 -11.08
CA GLU A 107 20.75 1.66 -11.31
C GLU A 107 21.68 1.29 -10.14
N ALA A 108 22.44 2.24 -9.59
CA ALA A 108 23.28 2.00 -8.42
C ALA A 108 22.45 1.68 -7.17
N ALA A 109 21.38 2.43 -6.92
CA ALA A 109 20.47 2.19 -5.79
C ALA A 109 19.77 0.81 -5.88
N ALA A 110 19.47 0.35 -7.10
CA ALA A 110 18.84 -0.95 -7.32
C ALA A 110 19.72 -2.13 -6.92
N GLU A 111 21.06 -1.99 -6.90
CA GLU A 111 21.98 -3.02 -6.42
C GLU A 111 21.77 -3.31 -4.91
N HIS A 112 21.18 -2.37 -4.17
CA HIS A 112 20.89 -2.44 -2.74
C HIS A 112 19.42 -2.78 -2.42
N CYS A 113 18.58 -3.02 -3.43
CA CYS A 113 17.19 -3.47 -3.27
C CYS A 113 17.18 -4.99 -3.12
N ASN A 114 17.48 -5.48 -1.92
CA ASN A 114 17.57 -6.91 -1.64
C ASN A 114 17.03 -7.26 -0.25
N PHE A 115 15.88 -7.92 -0.23
CA PHE A 115 15.25 -8.34 1.03
C PHE A 115 16.10 -9.37 1.81
N ASP A 116 17.02 -10.09 1.17
CA ASP A 116 17.93 -11.04 1.86
C ASP A 116 18.93 -10.31 2.77
N SER A 117 19.16 -9.00 2.57
CA SER A 117 19.95 -8.18 3.47
C SER A 117 19.24 -7.82 4.78
N VAL A 118 17.93 -8.09 4.89
CA VAL A 118 17.10 -7.78 6.05
C VAL A 118 16.92 -9.04 6.90
N ILE A 119 17.61 -9.08 8.04
CA ILE A 119 17.53 -10.17 9.02
C ILE A 119 16.47 -9.80 10.05
N ILE A 120 15.44 -10.63 10.18
CA ILE A 120 14.34 -10.46 11.14
C ILE A 120 14.46 -11.60 12.18
N ASP A 121 14.73 -11.25 13.44
CA ASP A 121 14.72 -12.19 14.56
C ASP A 121 13.46 -11.96 15.42
N ALA A 122 12.47 -12.81 15.21
CA ALA A 122 11.19 -12.70 15.93
C ALA A 122 11.31 -13.09 17.40
N GLU A 123 12.27 -13.94 17.79
CA GLU A 123 12.45 -14.34 19.18
C GLU A 123 13.14 -13.24 19.99
N ALA A 124 14.13 -12.56 19.38
CA ALA A 124 14.81 -11.43 20.00
C ALA A 124 14.09 -10.09 19.80
N SER A 125 13.05 -10.04 18.97
CA SER A 125 12.37 -8.80 18.54
C SER A 125 13.34 -7.78 17.94
N THR A 126 14.24 -8.23 17.05
CA THR A 126 15.23 -7.36 16.41
C THR A 126 15.19 -7.45 14.90
N VAL A 127 15.59 -6.34 14.26
CA VAL A 127 15.77 -6.23 12.81
C VAL A 127 17.17 -5.69 12.54
N GLN A 128 17.88 -6.30 11.58
CA GLN A 128 19.17 -5.83 11.11
C GLN A 128 19.17 -5.73 9.59
N ILE A 129 19.59 -4.60 9.05
CA ILE A 129 19.92 -4.45 7.64
C ILE A 129 21.45 -4.59 7.52
N THR A 130 21.91 -5.63 6.82
CA THR A 130 23.35 -5.95 6.71
C THR A 130 24.07 -5.12 5.65
N ASP A 131 23.36 -4.65 4.63
CA ASP A 131 23.89 -3.75 3.60
C ASP A 131 23.63 -2.29 4.02
N PRO A 132 24.68 -1.45 4.14
CA PRO A 132 24.52 -0.07 4.62
C PRO A 132 23.73 0.87 3.68
N GLU A 133 23.49 0.45 2.43
CA GLU A 133 22.76 1.25 1.44
C GLU A 133 21.34 0.73 1.20
N THR A 134 20.95 -0.42 1.75
CA THR A 134 19.56 -0.90 1.72
C THR A 134 18.67 -0.06 2.63
N GLN A 135 17.52 0.34 2.14
CA GLN A 135 16.47 1.02 2.90
C GLN A 135 15.13 0.29 2.78
N LEU A 136 14.40 0.24 3.88
CA LEU A 136 13.03 -0.26 3.92
C LEU A 136 12.05 0.87 3.58
N ASP A 137 11.09 0.57 2.71
CA ASP A 137 9.87 1.36 2.48
C ASP A 137 8.66 0.43 2.52
N VAL A 138 7.83 0.58 3.53
CA VAL A 138 6.65 -0.26 3.75
C VAL A 138 5.35 0.36 3.23
N GLY A 139 5.44 1.49 2.52
CA GLY A 139 4.29 2.30 2.09
C GLY A 139 3.28 1.57 1.20
N ALA A 140 3.72 0.54 0.47
CA ALA A 140 2.86 -0.29 -0.39
C ALA A 140 1.96 -1.27 0.38
N VAL A 141 2.20 -1.47 1.68
CA VAL A 141 1.53 -2.50 2.50
C VAL A 141 1.02 -1.92 3.82
N ALA A 142 1.74 -0.97 4.40
CA ALA A 142 1.53 -0.52 5.78
C ALA A 142 0.12 -0.02 6.07
N LYS A 143 -0.51 0.69 5.11
CA LYS A 143 -1.88 1.22 5.30
C LYS A 143 -2.92 0.12 5.39
N GLY A 144 -2.88 -0.81 4.43
CA GLY A 144 -3.79 -1.95 4.40
C GLY A 144 -3.58 -2.87 5.58
N TYR A 145 -2.33 -3.16 5.91
CA TYR A 145 -1.98 -4.00 7.05
C TYR A 145 -2.46 -3.39 8.36
N ALA A 146 -2.17 -2.11 8.64
CA ALA A 146 -2.67 -1.43 9.83
C ALA A 146 -4.20 -1.37 9.87
N THR A 147 -4.86 -1.12 8.72
CA THR A 147 -6.32 -1.13 8.62
C THR A 147 -6.89 -2.50 8.99
N GLU A 148 -6.30 -3.59 8.51
CA GLU A 148 -6.72 -4.95 8.87
C GLU A 148 -6.54 -5.20 10.37
N GLN A 149 -5.35 -4.85 10.94
CA GLN A 149 -5.08 -5.09 12.35
C GLN A 149 -6.09 -4.38 13.28
N VAL A 150 -6.41 -3.10 12.99
CA VAL A 150 -7.38 -2.34 13.82
C VAL A 150 -8.82 -2.83 13.64
N CYS A 151 -9.12 -3.51 12.53
CA CYS A 151 -10.46 -4.03 12.27
C CYS A 151 -10.70 -5.43 12.83
N LYS A 152 -9.65 -6.22 13.15
CA LYS A 152 -9.76 -7.61 13.61
C LYS A 152 -10.67 -7.80 14.82
N ASP A 153 -10.59 -6.88 15.77
CA ASP A 153 -11.32 -6.96 17.04
C ASP A 153 -12.61 -6.12 17.03
N LEU A 154 -12.94 -5.48 15.91
CA LEU A 154 -14.16 -4.69 15.81
C LEU A 154 -15.39 -5.59 15.66
N PRO A 155 -16.53 -5.22 16.27
CA PRO A 155 -17.80 -5.87 16.00
C PRO A 155 -18.16 -5.81 14.50
N SER A 156 -19.01 -6.73 14.05
CA SER A 156 -19.63 -6.65 12.73
C SER A 156 -20.39 -5.33 12.52
N GLY A 157 -20.42 -4.81 11.30
CA GLY A 157 -21.23 -3.63 10.92
C GLY A 157 -20.49 -2.31 10.96
N TYR A 158 -19.15 -2.33 10.90
CA TYR A 158 -18.33 -1.14 10.70
C TYR A 158 -17.75 -1.12 9.28
N LEU A 159 -17.62 0.08 8.75
CA LEU A 159 -16.84 0.38 7.56
C LEU A 159 -15.73 1.35 7.96
N VAL A 160 -14.49 0.92 7.83
CA VAL A 160 -13.29 1.71 8.13
C VAL A 160 -12.59 2.06 6.82
N SER A 161 -12.24 3.34 6.64
CA SER A 161 -11.49 3.80 5.47
C SER A 161 -10.27 4.58 5.93
N VAL A 162 -9.10 4.14 5.51
CA VAL A 162 -7.80 4.74 5.84
C VAL A 162 -7.08 5.08 4.55
N GLY A 163 -7.14 6.37 4.15
CA GLY A 163 -6.47 6.83 2.93
C GLY A 163 -6.90 6.09 1.65
N GLY A 164 -8.16 5.66 1.57
CA GLY A 164 -8.70 4.89 0.44
C GLY A 164 -8.67 3.37 0.59
N ASN A 165 -8.00 2.84 1.60
CA ASN A 165 -8.10 1.43 1.97
C ASN A 165 -9.38 1.24 2.78
N VAL A 166 -10.37 0.56 2.20
CA VAL A 166 -11.69 0.36 2.81
C VAL A 166 -11.81 -1.07 3.33
N ARG A 167 -12.20 -1.23 4.61
CA ARG A 167 -12.45 -2.51 5.27
C ARG A 167 -13.85 -2.54 5.90
N ALA A 168 -14.67 -3.49 5.49
CA ALA A 168 -15.98 -3.77 6.09
C ALA A 168 -15.87 -4.98 7.04
N THR A 169 -16.24 -4.80 8.31
CA THR A 169 -16.19 -5.86 9.33
C THR A 169 -17.46 -6.72 9.36
N GLY A 170 -18.38 -6.49 8.46
CA GLY A 170 -19.65 -7.15 8.30
C GLY A 170 -20.68 -6.24 7.64
N PRO A 171 -21.88 -6.74 7.30
CA PRO A 171 -22.92 -5.95 6.66
C PRO A 171 -23.38 -4.79 7.54
N LYS A 172 -24.08 -3.83 6.94
CA LYS A 172 -24.73 -2.74 7.69
C LYS A 172 -25.71 -3.31 8.74
N PRO A 173 -26.08 -2.51 9.74
CA PRO A 173 -27.02 -2.96 10.79
C PRO A 173 -28.38 -3.43 10.26
N ASP A 174 -28.81 -2.98 9.08
CA ASP A 174 -30.03 -3.42 8.41
C ASP A 174 -29.85 -4.71 7.57
N GLY A 175 -28.66 -5.30 7.58
CA GLY A 175 -28.28 -6.49 6.83
C GLY A 175 -27.88 -6.23 5.38
N SER A 176 -27.96 -5.00 4.89
CA SER A 176 -27.53 -4.66 3.52
C SER A 176 -26.00 -4.54 3.41
N ALA A 177 -25.48 -4.73 2.19
CA ALA A 177 -24.08 -4.50 1.90
C ALA A 177 -23.72 -3.00 1.92
N TRP A 178 -22.45 -2.70 2.18
CA TRP A 178 -21.87 -1.38 1.93
C TRP A 178 -21.67 -1.18 0.42
N ILE A 179 -21.82 0.06 -0.03
CA ILE A 179 -21.55 0.44 -1.40
C ILE A 179 -20.29 1.31 -1.41
N VAL A 180 -19.28 0.88 -2.13
CA VAL A 180 -18.00 1.58 -2.26
C VAL A 180 -17.80 1.95 -3.72
N GLY A 181 -17.55 3.24 -3.99
CA GLY A 181 -17.24 3.75 -5.33
C GLY A 181 -15.77 3.51 -5.68
N VAL A 182 -15.51 3.02 -6.90
CA VAL A 182 -14.16 3.04 -7.50
C VAL A 182 -13.99 4.38 -8.19
N GLN A 183 -13.09 5.21 -7.68
CA GLN A 183 -12.90 6.59 -8.14
C GLN A 183 -12.48 6.63 -9.62
N ASP A 184 -13.01 7.60 -10.36
CA ASP A 184 -12.54 7.91 -11.70
C ASP A 184 -11.20 8.66 -11.63
N PRO A 185 -10.11 8.12 -12.23
CA PRO A 185 -8.80 8.78 -12.27
C PRO A 185 -8.79 10.16 -12.95
N ASP A 186 -9.74 10.42 -13.82
CA ASP A 186 -9.88 11.68 -14.56
C ASP A 186 -11.04 12.55 -14.05
N GLY A 187 -11.80 12.04 -13.08
CA GLY A 187 -12.95 12.70 -12.48
C GLY A 187 -12.63 13.54 -11.24
N GLY A 188 -13.66 14.16 -10.68
CA GLY A 188 -13.61 14.81 -9.37
C GLY A 188 -13.67 13.79 -8.22
N ALA A 189 -13.62 14.30 -7.00
CA ALA A 189 -13.65 13.46 -5.79
C ALA A 189 -14.96 12.64 -5.61
N GLU A 190 -16.02 13.07 -6.26
CA GLU A 190 -17.36 12.45 -6.21
C GLU A 190 -17.65 11.60 -7.45
N ASP A 191 -16.73 11.57 -8.44
CA ASP A 191 -16.92 10.82 -9.67
C ASP A 191 -16.34 9.41 -9.51
N TYR A 192 -17.10 8.41 -9.90
CA TYR A 192 -16.70 7.01 -9.81
C TYR A 192 -17.05 6.25 -11.10
N LEU A 193 -16.17 5.32 -11.48
CA LEU A 193 -16.30 4.48 -12.66
C LEU A 193 -17.33 3.36 -12.46
N LEU A 194 -17.38 2.81 -11.25
CA LEU A 194 -18.31 1.76 -10.85
C LEU A 194 -18.50 1.75 -9.34
N ARG A 195 -19.54 1.05 -8.89
CA ARG A 195 -19.86 0.84 -7.47
C ARG A 195 -19.78 -0.65 -7.16
N LEU A 196 -19.15 -0.96 -6.03
CA LEU A 196 -18.98 -2.32 -5.53
C LEU A 196 -19.77 -2.53 -4.24
N ASN A 197 -20.44 -3.67 -4.13
CA ASN A 197 -21.06 -4.15 -2.89
C ASN A 197 -20.02 -4.91 -2.07
N VAL A 198 -19.89 -4.59 -0.80
CA VAL A 198 -19.09 -5.35 0.16
C VAL A 198 -19.89 -5.53 1.46
N SER A 199 -20.12 -6.77 1.87
CA SER A 199 -20.71 -7.06 3.18
C SER A 199 -19.62 -7.27 4.23
N GLU A 200 -18.57 -8.00 3.86
CA GLU A 200 -17.38 -8.24 4.67
C GLU A 200 -16.19 -8.37 3.72
N GLY A 201 -15.04 -7.78 4.07
CA GLY A 201 -13.86 -7.77 3.22
C GLY A 201 -13.34 -6.36 2.96
N SER A 202 -12.42 -6.25 2.01
CA SER A 202 -11.70 -5.02 1.73
C SER A 202 -11.77 -4.64 0.27
N ILE A 203 -11.78 -3.32 0.02
CA ILE A 203 -11.64 -2.72 -1.31
C ILE A 203 -10.52 -1.71 -1.21
N VAL A 204 -9.46 -1.91 -2.00
CA VAL A 204 -8.27 -1.05 -2.00
C VAL A 204 -7.89 -0.70 -3.44
N THR A 205 -7.57 0.57 -3.67
CA THR A 205 -7.19 1.07 -4.99
C THR A 205 -5.81 1.71 -4.94
N SER A 206 -4.93 1.26 -5.83
CA SER A 206 -3.70 1.96 -6.23
C SER A 206 -3.92 2.71 -7.52
N GLY A 207 -3.43 3.96 -7.62
CA GLY A 207 -3.66 4.81 -8.79
C GLY A 207 -2.54 5.82 -9.06
N ASP A 208 -2.38 6.19 -10.34
CA ASP A 208 -1.36 7.11 -10.85
C ASP A 208 -1.66 8.60 -10.53
N TYR A 209 -2.86 8.89 -10.02
CA TYR A 209 -3.40 10.24 -9.83
C TYR A 209 -3.29 10.77 -8.40
N GLN A 210 -2.87 9.94 -7.45
CA GLN A 210 -2.85 10.31 -6.03
C GLN A 210 -1.57 11.06 -5.62
N ARG A 211 -0.41 10.55 -6.02
CA ARG A 211 0.91 11.10 -5.67
C ARG A 211 1.79 11.12 -6.91
N TYR A 212 1.92 12.27 -7.55
CA TYR A 212 2.71 12.44 -8.77
C TYR A 212 3.29 13.86 -8.84
N TYR A 213 4.25 14.05 -9.71
CA TYR A 213 4.72 15.35 -10.17
C TYR A 213 4.83 15.36 -11.70
N VAL A 214 5.09 16.51 -12.29
CA VAL A 214 5.08 16.66 -13.75
C VAL A 214 6.45 17.19 -14.21
N VAL A 215 7.04 16.49 -15.18
CA VAL A 215 8.28 16.92 -15.86
C VAL A 215 7.99 16.99 -17.37
N ASP A 216 8.22 18.12 -17.99
CA ASP A 216 7.98 18.35 -19.43
C ASP A 216 6.56 17.95 -19.90
N GLY A 217 5.56 18.16 -19.05
CA GLY A 217 4.16 17.82 -19.34
C GLY A 217 3.80 16.34 -19.15
N VAL A 218 4.75 15.50 -18.75
CA VAL A 218 4.53 14.07 -18.44
C VAL A 218 4.38 13.87 -16.93
N ARG A 219 3.39 13.08 -16.53
CA ARG A 219 3.13 12.72 -15.14
C ARG A 219 4.02 11.56 -14.72
N TYR A 220 4.69 11.69 -13.56
CA TYR A 220 5.47 10.64 -12.91
C TYR A 220 4.92 10.40 -11.51
N HIS A 221 4.32 9.24 -11.29
CA HIS A 221 3.67 8.87 -10.03
C HIS A 221 4.59 7.97 -9.17
N HIS A 222 4.15 7.67 -7.95
CA HIS A 222 4.94 7.01 -6.91
C HIS A 222 5.01 5.48 -7.00
N ILE A 223 4.27 4.83 -7.91
CA ILE A 223 4.29 3.36 -8.03
C ILE A 223 5.37 2.99 -9.03
N ILE A 224 6.52 2.59 -8.51
CA ILE A 224 7.72 2.28 -9.30
C ILE A 224 7.74 0.79 -9.63
N ASP A 225 7.96 0.49 -10.90
CA ASP A 225 8.16 -0.87 -11.39
C ASP A 225 9.58 -1.34 -11.03
N PRO A 226 9.74 -2.41 -10.23
CA PRO A 226 11.05 -2.87 -9.79
C PRO A 226 11.96 -3.34 -10.95
N GLN A 227 11.39 -3.68 -12.11
CA GLN A 227 12.16 -4.13 -13.27
C GLN A 227 12.71 -2.97 -14.09
N THR A 228 11.95 -1.88 -14.21
CA THR A 228 12.34 -0.72 -15.02
C THR A 228 12.93 0.40 -14.18
N LEU A 229 12.73 0.42 -12.87
CA LEU A 229 13.09 1.46 -11.90
C LEU A 229 12.37 2.79 -12.14
N TYR A 230 11.33 2.79 -12.99
CA TYR A 230 10.51 3.96 -13.35
C TYR A 230 9.04 3.73 -12.97
N PRO A 231 8.23 4.81 -12.88
CA PRO A 231 6.80 4.69 -12.68
C PRO A 231 6.15 3.75 -13.70
N ALA A 232 5.34 2.83 -13.22
CA ALA A 232 4.61 1.89 -14.06
C ALA A 232 3.64 2.63 -15.00
N THR A 233 3.45 2.15 -16.22
CA THR A 233 2.66 2.84 -17.25
C THR A 233 1.49 2.04 -17.82
N ARG A 234 1.27 0.83 -17.29
CA ARG A 234 0.23 -0.08 -17.84
C ARG A 234 -1.17 0.36 -17.48
N TRP A 235 -1.36 0.81 -16.24
CA TRP A 235 -2.65 1.06 -15.64
C TRP A 235 -2.74 2.48 -15.10
N ARG A 236 -3.96 3.04 -15.08
CA ARG A 236 -4.30 4.27 -14.38
C ARG A 236 -4.69 4.00 -12.93
N ALA A 237 -5.40 2.90 -12.73
CA ALA A 237 -5.79 2.41 -11.42
C ALA A 237 -5.93 0.89 -11.42
N VAL A 238 -5.70 0.27 -10.27
CA VAL A 238 -6.01 -1.13 -9.96
C VAL A 238 -6.73 -1.18 -8.63
N THR A 239 -7.94 -1.72 -8.63
CA THR A 239 -8.76 -1.90 -7.43
C THR A 239 -8.87 -3.38 -7.13
N ILE A 240 -8.58 -3.77 -5.90
CA ILE A 240 -8.68 -5.15 -5.40
C ILE A 240 -9.87 -5.28 -4.47
N VAL A 241 -10.56 -6.42 -4.58
CA VAL A 241 -11.60 -6.87 -3.65
C VAL A 241 -11.16 -8.22 -3.07
N CYS A 242 -10.96 -8.29 -1.77
CA CYS A 242 -10.63 -9.55 -1.08
C CYS A 242 -11.00 -9.50 0.40
N SER A 243 -10.70 -10.55 1.16
CA SER A 243 -11.07 -10.67 2.57
C SER A 243 -10.20 -9.86 3.53
N ASP A 244 -8.98 -9.49 3.15
CA ASP A 244 -7.96 -8.88 4.02
C ASP A 244 -7.44 -7.57 3.41
N SER A 245 -7.37 -6.50 4.22
CA SER A 245 -6.98 -5.16 3.74
C SER A 245 -5.48 -5.05 3.45
N GLY A 246 -4.64 -5.77 4.20
CA GLY A 246 -3.19 -5.81 3.94
C GLY A 246 -2.90 -6.52 2.62
N MET A 247 -3.58 -7.64 2.38
CA MET A 247 -3.52 -8.36 1.11
C MET A 247 -4.00 -7.49 -0.05
N ALA A 248 -5.12 -6.79 0.11
CA ALA A 248 -5.65 -5.91 -0.93
C ALA A 248 -4.68 -4.77 -1.27
N ASP A 249 -4.03 -4.14 -0.28
CA ASP A 249 -3.03 -3.07 -0.48
C ASP A 249 -1.79 -3.61 -1.23
N ALA A 250 -1.24 -4.75 -0.78
CA ALA A 250 -0.12 -5.41 -1.42
C ALA A 250 -0.42 -5.82 -2.87
N LEU A 251 -1.57 -6.45 -3.12
CA LEU A 251 -1.98 -6.87 -4.45
C LEU A 251 -2.26 -5.68 -5.38
N SER A 252 -2.88 -4.59 -4.88
CA SER A 252 -3.18 -3.42 -5.71
C SER A 252 -1.89 -2.78 -6.26
N THR A 253 -0.82 -2.76 -5.47
CA THR A 253 0.50 -2.26 -5.88
C THR A 253 1.21 -3.26 -6.82
N SER A 254 1.21 -4.55 -6.49
CA SER A 254 1.85 -5.59 -7.32
C SER A 254 1.22 -5.68 -8.71
N LEU A 255 -0.12 -5.75 -8.78
CA LEU A 255 -0.85 -5.84 -10.04
C LEU A 255 -0.69 -4.59 -10.90
N PHE A 256 -0.38 -3.45 -10.28
CA PHE A 256 -0.15 -2.19 -11.01
C PHE A 256 1.09 -2.26 -11.91
N THR A 257 2.08 -3.06 -11.56
CA THR A 257 3.31 -3.27 -12.34
C THR A 257 3.22 -4.47 -13.29
N MET A 258 2.26 -5.39 -13.07
CA MET A 258 2.12 -6.65 -13.81
C MET A 258 1.25 -6.52 -15.07
N SER A 259 1.35 -7.52 -15.97
CA SER A 259 0.36 -7.71 -17.02
C SER A 259 -0.98 -8.18 -16.42
N GLN A 260 -2.10 -8.04 -17.16
CA GLN A 260 -3.39 -8.56 -16.70
C GLN A 260 -3.35 -10.09 -16.54
N GLU A 261 -2.65 -10.82 -17.41
CA GLU A 261 -2.53 -12.27 -17.37
C GLU A 261 -1.79 -12.73 -16.11
N ASP A 262 -0.62 -12.14 -15.83
CA ASP A 262 0.16 -12.45 -14.62
C ASP A 262 -0.59 -12.03 -13.36
N GLY A 263 -1.24 -10.86 -13.38
CA GLY A 263 -2.07 -10.37 -12.27
C GLY A 263 -3.27 -11.29 -11.99
N GLN A 264 -3.91 -11.83 -13.02
CA GLN A 264 -5.02 -12.79 -12.85
C GLN A 264 -4.52 -14.09 -12.19
N ALA A 265 -3.36 -14.60 -12.60
CA ALA A 265 -2.79 -15.80 -11.98
C ALA A 265 -2.51 -15.57 -10.48
N LEU A 266 -2.04 -14.38 -10.11
CA LEU A 266 -1.82 -14.01 -8.72
C LEU A 266 -3.14 -13.87 -7.95
N LEU A 267 -4.18 -13.25 -8.54
CA LEU A 267 -5.51 -13.16 -7.94
C LEU A 267 -6.13 -14.54 -7.65
N ASP A 268 -5.98 -15.49 -8.58
CA ASP A 268 -6.47 -16.86 -8.39
C ASP A 268 -5.81 -17.56 -7.20
N GLU A 269 -4.51 -17.30 -6.96
CA GLU A 269 -3.78 -17.84 -5.79
C GLU A 269 -4.31 -17.28 -4.48
N PHE A 270 -4.62 -15.98 -4.45
CA PHE A 270 -5.07 -15.30 -3.24
C PHE A 270 -6.60 -15.30 -3.04
N GLY A 271 -7.37 -15.80 -4.00
CA GLY A 271 -8.83 -15.77 -3.97
C GLY A 271 -9.37 -14.33 -3.94
N ALA A 272 -8.75 -13.44 -4.71
CA ALA A 272 -9.08 -12.03 -4.80
C ALA A 272 -9.63 -11.68 -6.20
N GLU A 273 -10.35 -10.55 -6.29
CA GLU A 273 -10.89 -10.02 -7.53
C GLU A 273 -10.35 -8.62 -7.79
N ALA A 274 -10.30 -8.24 -9.07
CA ALA A 274 -9.79 -6.92 -9.44
C ALA A 274 -10.53 -6.25 -10.59
N VAL A 275 -10.45 -4.92 -10.62
CA VAL A 275 -10.68 -4.11 -11.81
C VAL A 275 -9.42 -3.31 -12.12
N TRP A 276 -9.01 -3.32 -13.38
CA TRP A 276 -7.94 -2.50 -13.93
C TRP A 276 -8.53 -1.39 -14.78
N VAL A 277 -7.98 -0.19 -14.65
CA VAL A 277 -8.29 0.95 -15.53
C VAL A 277 -7.09 1.13 -16.46
N THR A 278 -7.30 0.94 -17.76
CA THR A 278 -6.22 1.13 -18.75
C THR A 278 -5.85 2.59 -18.92
N SER A 279 -4.73 2.89 -19.59
CA SER A 279 -4.34 4.26 -19.95
C SER A 279 -5.36 4.97 -20.85
N GLY A 280 -6.22 4.21 -21.56
CA GLY A 280 -7.32 4.73 -22.38
C GLY A 280 -8.67 4.85 -21.64
N GLY A 281 -8.71 4.55 -20.34
CA GLY A 281 -9.94 4.59 -19.53
C GLY A 281 -10.85 3.36 -19.68
N GLU A 282 -10.41 2.32 -20.39
CA GLU A 282 -11.16 1.06 -20.48
C GLU A 282 -11.06 0.27 -19.17
N LEU A 283 -12.18 -0.35 -18.76
CA LEU A 283 -12.24 -1.20 -17.57
C LEU A 283 -12.08 -2.66 -17.95
N LEU A 284 -11.08 -3.31 -17.36
CA LEU A 284 -10.89 -4.76 -17.45
C LEU A 284 -11.18 -5.38 -16.08
N TYR A 285 -11.82 -6.54 -16.08
CA TYR A 285 -12.32 -7.19 -14.86
C TYR A 285 -11.75 -8.59 -14.71
N SER A 286 -11.48 -9.01 -13.49
CA SER A 286 -11.35 -10.42 -13.16
C SER A 286 -12.71 -11.13 -13.26
N PRO A 287 -12.75 -12.44 -13.51
CA PRO A 287 -14.01 -13.15 -13.77
C PRO A 287 -15.06 -13.07 -12.66
N GLY A 288 -14.64 -13.11 -11.39
CA GLY A 288 -15.55 -13.09 -10.24
C GLY A 288 -15.98 -11.68 -9.80
N LEU A 289 -15.36 -10.61 -10.31
CA LEU A 289 -15.71 -9.25 -9.89
C LEU A 289 -17.17 -8.87 -10.14
N SER A 290 -17.80 -9.49 -11.13
CA SER A 290 -19.21 -9.27 -11.47
C SER A 290 -20.18 -9.51 -10.31
N GLU A 291 -19.82 -10.34 -9.33
CA GLU A 291 -20.62 -10.63 -8.14
C GLU A 291 -20.66 -9.43 -7.17
N TYR A 292 -19.67 -8.54 -7.24
CA TYR A 292 -19.54 -7.36 -6.40
C TYR A 292 -20.13 -6.10 -7.04
N ILE A 293 -20.29 -6.05 -8.37
CA ILE A 293 -20.75 -4.84 -9.07
C ILE A 293 -22.22 -4.56 -8.76
N VAL A 294 -22.51 -3.33 -8.32
CA VAL A 294 -23.88 -2.86 -8.12
C VAL A 294 -24.57 -2.77 -9.47
N GLN A 295 -25.68 -3.51 -9.62
CA GLN A 295 -26.55 -3.40 -10.78
C GLN A 295 -27.45 -2.16 -10.62
N ASP A 296 -27.51 -1.30 -11.62
CA ASP A 296 -28.40 -0.12 -11.64
C ASP A 296 -29.86 -0.52 -11.84
#